data_85e349c92e00d006a7371bc41089b874
#
_entry.id   85e349c92e00d006a7371bc41089b874
#
_cell.length_a   1.000
_cell.length_b   1.000
_cell.length_c   1.000
_cell.angle_alpha   90.00
_cell.angle_beta   90.00
_cell.angle_gamma   90.00
#
_symmetry.space_group_name_H-M   'P 1'
#
loop_
_entity.id
_entity.type
_entity.pdbx_description
1 polymer ?
#
loop_
_entity_poly.entity_id
_entity_poly.type
_entity_poly.pdbx_seq_one_letter_code
_entity_poly.pdbx_strand_id
1 'polypeptide(L)'
;MVQTIEQAIKNENKRIKIPAKIRPFDVGYRIVNKNGQALALRNGASIFALPSLAEEAIKKEFGKNDPDFDIKKHSVEEVAIINLSKFHSYFEEVE
;
A
#
# COMPACT_ATOMS: atom_id res chain seq x y z
N MET A 1 -8.18 -5.87 -0.64
CA MET A 1 -7.72 -7.18 -0.17
C MET A 1 -6.62 -7.00 0.88
N VAL A 2 -6.71 -7.72 1.98
CA VAL A 2 -5.73 -7.65 3.07
C VAL A 2 -4.95 -8.95 3.12
N GLN A 3 -3.63 -8.83 3.23
CA GLN A 3 -2.72 -9.97 3.26
C GLN A 3 -1.79 -9.87 4.47
N THR A 4 -1.22 -10.99 4.89
CA THR A 4 -0.14 -10.93 5.86
C THR A 4 1.06 -10.27 5.17
N ILE A 5 1.94 -9.67 5.96
CA ILE A 5 3.12 -9.00 5.43
C ILE A 5 4.00 -9.98 4.64
N GLU A 6 4.17 -11.19 5.16
CA GLU A 6 4.97 -12.22 4.49
C GLU A 6 4.38 -12.60 3.13
N GLN A 7 3.06 -12.78 3.05
CA GLN A 7 2.38 -13.10 1.80
C GLN A 7 2.52 -11.96 0.78
N ALA A 8 2.34 -10.73 1.24
CA ALA A 8 2.43 -9.56 0.37
C ALA A 8 3.83 -9.42 -0.23
N ILE A 9 4.87 -9.57 0.58
CA ILE A 9 6.26 -9.47 0.11
C ILE A 9 6.58 -10.62 -0.85
N LYS A 10 6.15 -11.83 -0.50
CA LYS A 10 6.36 -13.02 -1.34
C LYS A 10 5.73 -12.85 -2.72
N ASN A 11 4.60 -12.15 -2.80
CA ASN A 11 3.85 -11.98 -4.03
C ASN A 11 4.18 -10.68 -4.79
N GLU A 12 5.16 -9.90 -4.35
CA GLU A 12 5.53 -8.64 -4.99
C GLU A 12 5.81 -8.79 -6.49
N ASN A 13 6.46 -9.87 -6.87
CA ASN A 13 6.85 -10.10 -8.26
C ASN A 13 5.72 -10.64 -9.13
N LYS A 14 4.56 -10.95 -8.52
CA LYS A 14 3.40 -11.49 -9.23
C LYS A 14 2.32 -10.44 -9.45
N ARG A 15 2.66 -9.17 -9.31
CA ARG A 15 1.70 -8.06 -9.47
C ARG A 15 1.19 -7.97 -10.91
N ILE A 16 0.00 -7.37 -11.03
CA ILE A 16 -0.61 -7.09 -12.33
C ILE A 16 0.32 -6.18 -13.14
N LYS A 17 0.67 -6.63 -14.36
CA LYS A 17 1.59 -5.89 -15.24
C LYS A 17 0.86 -5.14 -16.34
N ILE A 18 -0.26 -4.52 -16.02
CA ILE A 18 -0.98 -3.67 -16.96
C ILE A 18 -0.22 -2.35 -17.09
N PRO A 19 0.13 -1.91 -18.30
CA PRO A 19 0.82 -0.64 -18.48
C PRO A 19 0.06 0.53 -17.82
N ALA A 20 0.78 1.36 -17.08
CA ALA A 20 0.17 2.47 -16.33
C ALA A 20 -0.61 3.43 -17.22
N LYS A 21 -0.21 3.57 -18.48
CA LYS A 21 -0.86 4.47 -19.43
C LYS A 21 -2.27 4.06 -19.82
N ILE A 22 -2.65 2.79 -19.64
CA ILE A 22 -3.97 2.27 -20.02
C ILE A 22 -4.87 1.98 -18.82
N ARG A 23 -4.39 2.24 -17.60
CA ARG A 23 -5.22 2.05 -16.41
C ARG A 23 -5.45 3.40 -15.71
N PRO A 24 -6.65 3.63 -15.16
CA PRO A 24 -6.99 4.90 -14.52
C PRO A 24 -6.46 5.00 -13.08
N PHE A 25 -5.73 4.00 -12.59
CA PHE A 25 -5.24 3.97 -11.21
C PHE A 25 -3.86 3.34 -11.14
N ASP A 26 -3.16 3.64 -10.07
CA ASP A 26 -1.94 2.95 -9.67
C ASP A 26 -2.23 2.11 -8.44
N VAL A 27 -1.38 1.13 -8.18
CA VAL A 27 -1.52 0.27 -7.01
C VAL A 27 -0.50 0.68 -5.96
N GLY A 28 -0.94 0.81 -4.73
CA GLY A 28 -0.08 1.06 -3.59
C GLY A 28 -0.38 0.09 -2.46
N TYR A 29 0.43 0.15 -1.41
CA TYR A 29 0.33 -0.77 -0.27
C TYR A 29 0.46 0.00 1.02
N ARG A 30 -0.35 -0.35 2.00
CA ARG A 30 -0.28 0.26 3.33
C ARG A 30 -0.31 -0.81 4.41
N ILE A 31 0.31 -0.51 5.53
CA ILE A 31 0.29 -1.41 6.69
C ILE A 31 -0.89 -1.03 7.55
N VAL A 32 -1.70 -2.01 7.90
CA VAL A 32 -2.88 -1.81 8.74
C VAL A 32 -2.79 -2.67 9.99
N ASN A 33 -3.35 -2.15 11.10
CA ASN A 33 -3.43 -2.93 12.32
C ASN A 33 -4.65 -3.86 12.27
N LYS A 34 -4.86 -4.63 13.34
CA LYS A 34 -5.97 -5.60 13.40
C LYS A 34 -7.34 -4.94 13.35
N ASN A 35 -7.42 -3.64 13.61
CA ASN A 35 -8.67 -2.86 13.52
C ASN A 35 -8.88 -2.24 12.14
N GLY A 36 -7.97 -2.52 11.20
CA GLY A 36 -8.06 -1.98 9.84
C GLY A 36 -7.54 -0.56 9.70
N GLN A 37 -6.93 0.00 10.74
CA GLN A 37 -6.41 1.36 10.71
C GLN A 37 -5.01 1.37 10.09
N ALA A 38 -4.79 2.27 9.13
CA ALA A 38 -3.50 2.41 8.47
C ALA A 38 -2.48 3.10 9.37
N LEU A 39 -1.25 2.59 9.36
CA LEU A 39 -0.14 3.22 10.06
C LEU A 39 0.50 4.24 9.13
N ALA A 40 0.77 5.42 9.64
CA ALA A 40 1.41 6.49 8.88
C ALA A 40 2.74 6.88 9.51
N LEU A 41 3.69 7.25 8.66
CA LEU A 41 4.95 7.82 9.10
C LEU A 41 4.71 9.22 9.67
N ARG A 42 5.69 9.73 10.41
CA ARG A 42 5.62 11.06 11.00
C ARG A 42 5.34 12.16 9.96
N ASN A 43 5.84 11.97 8.73
CA ASN A 43 5.59 12.92 7.62
C ASN A 43 4.23 12.74 6.97
N GLY A 44 3.39 11.82 7.46
CA GLY A 44 2.06 11.54 6.92
C GLY A 44 1.99 10.46 5.86
N ALA A 45 3.14 9.95 5.41
CA ALA A 45 3.15 8.91 4.38
C ALA A 45 2.61 7.59 4.94
N SER A 46 1.63 6.99 4.27
CA SER A 46 1.04 5.73 4.68
C SER A 46 0.93 4.73 3.54
N ILE A 47 1.09 5.17 2.29
CA ILE A 47 0.99 4.34 1.10
C ILE A 47 2.35 4.24 0.44
N PHE A 48 2.74 3.02 0.07
CA PHE A 48 4.06 2.73 -0.47
C PHE A 48 3.92 1.95 -1.78
N ALA A 49 4.94 2.05 -2.62
CA ALA A 49 4.93 1.41 -3.94
C ALA A 49 5.01 -0.12 -3.86
N LEU A 50 5.65 -0.65 -2.83
CA LEU A 50 5.85 -2.09 -2.64
C LEU A 50 5.60 -2.48 -1.18
N PRO A 51 5.09 -3.70 -0.93
CA PRO A 51 4.93 -4.19 0.45
C PRO A 51 6.22 -4.20 1.26
N SER A 52 7.35 -4.55 0.65
CA SER A 52 8.64 -4.57 1.35
C SER A 52 9.08 -3.17 1.77
N LEU A 53 8.81 -2.17 0.95
CA LEU A 53 9.11 -0.78 1.27
C LEU A 53 8.22 -0.30 2.43
N ALA A 54 6.96 -0.70 2.42
CA ALA A 54 6.02 -0.38 3.49
C ALA A 54 6.48 -0.99 4.82
N GLU A 55 6.82 -2.27 4.82
CA GLU A 55 7.32 -2.97 6.00
C GLU A 55 8.56 -2.28 6.56
N GLU A 56 9.53 -2.03 5.70
CA GLU A 56 10.80 -1.45 6.12
C GLU A 56 10.62 -0.06 6.74
N ALA A 57 9.85 0.80 6.08
CA ALA A 57 9.62 2.16 6.56
C ALA A 57 8.86 2.19 7.89
N ILE A 58 7.77 1.45 7.99
CA ILE A 58 6.93 1.41 9.20
C ILE A 58 7.69 0.75 10.36
N LYS A 59 8.37 -0.34 10.10
CA LYS A 59 9.16 -1.05 11.10
C LYS A 59 10.25 -0.15 11.69
N LYS A 60 10.93 0.59 10.83
CA LYS A 60 12.01 1.49 11.25
C LYS A 60 11.49 2.61 12.15
N GLU A 61 10.44 3.28 11.73
CA GLU A 61 9.93 4.44 12.47
C GLU A 61 9.21 4.03 13.75
N PHE A 62 8.31 3.07 13.67
CA PHE A 62 7.52 2.64 14.83
C PHE A 62 8.37 1.86 15.84
N GLY A 63 9.29 1.02 15.36
CA GLY A 63 10.18 0.27 16.21
C GLY A 63 11.16 1.17 16.99
N LYS A 64 11.49 2.32 16.43
CA LYS A 64 12.37 3.30 17.07
C LYS A 64 11.69 3.93 18.29
N ASN A 65 10.39 4.14 18.23
CA ASN A 65 9.62 4.80 19.28
C ASN A 65 8.97 3.82 20.25
N ASP A 66 8.82 2.57 19.86
CA ASP A 66 8.19 1.51 20.65
C ASP A 66 8.97 0.21 20.51
N PRO A 67 9.77 -0.18 21.51
CA PRO A 67 10.54 -1.42 21.43
C PRO A 67 9.68 -2.67 21.38
N ASP A 68 8.40 -2.59 21.77
CA ASP A 68 7.48 -3.71 21.72
C ASP A 68 6.72 -3.79 20.39
N PHE A 69 6.96 -2.87 19.47
CA PHE A 69 6.32 -2.88 18.17
C PHE A 69 6.71 -4.13 17.38
N ASP A 70 5.69 -4.87 16.94
CA ASP A 70 5.89 -6.07 16.14
C ASP A 70 5.15 -5.94 14.82
N ILE A 71 5.91 -5.73 13.75
CA ILE A 71 5.36 -5.57 12.39
C ILE A 71 4.59 -6.82 11.94
N LYS A 72 4.92 -7.99 12.47
CA LYS A 72 4.28 -9.25 12.10
C LYS A 72 2.83 -9.34 12.57
N LYS A 73 2.44 -8.51 13.53
CA LYS A 73 1.05 -8.43 14.01
C LYS A 73 0.17 -7.56 13.13
N HIS A 74 0.74 -7.00 12.08
CA HIS A 74 0.05 -6.11 11.15
C HIS A 74 -0.16 -6.81 9.81
N SER A 75 -1.00 -6.21 8.98
CA SER A 75 -1.33 -6.75 7.66
C SER A 75 -1.04 -5.71 6.59
N VAL A 76 -0.98 -6.16 5.34
CA VAL A 76 -0.81 -5.28 4.20
C VAL A 76 -2.14 -5.19 3.47
N GLU A 77 -2.57 -3.97 3.20
CA GLU A 77 -3.76 -3.70 2.39
C GLU A 77 -3.33 -3.11 1.06
N GLU A 78 -3.76 -3.73 -0.02
CA GLU A 78 -3.54 -3.22 -1.36
C GLU A 78 -4.59 -2.16 -1.66
N VAL A 79 -4.15 -1.00 -2.14
CA VAL A 79 -5.05 0.13 -2.39
C VAL A 79 -4.86 0.66 -3.80
N ALA A 80 -5.92 1.24 -4.36
CA ALA A 80 -5.85 1.92 -5.63
C ALA A 80 -5.61 3.40 -5.40
N ILE A 81 -4.62 3.95 -6.11
CA ILE A 81 -4.32 5.38 -6.08
C ILE A 81 -4.90 5.95 -7.36
N ILE A 82 -5.99 6.70 -7.24
CA ILE A 82 -6.74 7.20 -8.39
C ILE A 82 -6.28 8.61 -8.73
N ASN A 83 -5.79 8.78 -9.97
CA ASN A 83 -5.56 10.10 -10.51
C ASN A 83 -6.90 10.62 -11.03
N LEU A 84 -7.46 11.63 -10.38
CA LEU A 84 -8.79 12.12 -10.69
C LEU A 84 -8.91 12.61 -12.14
N SER A 85 -7.89 13.25 -12.68
CA SER A 85 -7.92 13.72 -14.08
C SER A 85 -8.00 12.55 -15.05
N LYS A 86 -7.17 11.53 -14.86
CA LYS A 86 -7.19 10.33 -15.70
C LYS A 86 -8.48 9.54 -15.53
N PHE A 87 -8.97 9.47 -14.30
CA PHE A 87 -10.20 8.75 -13.98
C PHE A 87 -11.39 9.38 -14.69
N HIS A 88 -11.51 10.70 -14.62
CA HIS A 88 -12.58 11.43 -15.29
C HIS A 88 -12.50 11.25 -16.81
N SER A 89 -11.33 11.41 -17.40
CA SER A 89 -11.15 11.21 -18.85
C SER A 89 -11.52 9.80 -19.28
N TYR A 90 -11.15 8.80 -18.49
CA TYR A 90 -11.46 7.40 -18.78
C TYR A 90 -12.96 7.15 -18.85
N PHE A 91 -13.71 7.71 -17.90
CA PHE A 91 -15.16 7.52 -17.86
C PHE A 91 -15.93 8.43 -18.82
N GLU A 92 -15.40 9.61 -19.14
CA GLU A 92 -16.00 10.51 -20.09
C GLU A 92 -15.98 9.94 -21.51
N GLU A 93 -14.94 9.20 -21.85
CA GLU A 93 -14.82 8.56 -23.18
C GLU A 93 -15.83 7.44 -23.38
N VAL A 94 -16.42 6.93 -22.31
CA VAL A 94 -17.37 5.82 -22.35
C VAL A 94 -18.81 6.31 -22.56
N GLU A 95 -19.05 7.59 -22.33
CA GLU A 95 -20.35 8.19 -22.57
C GLU A 95 -20.52 8.57 -24.05
#